data_df6f448f40d678d17ade25d37462c7f0
#
_entry.id   df6f448f40d678d17ade25d37462c7f0
#
_cell.length_a   1.000
_cell.length_b   1.000
_cell.length_c   1.000
_cell.angle_alpha   90.00
_cell.angle_beta   90.00
_cell.angle_gamma   90.00
#
_symmetry.space_group_name_H-M   'P 1'
#
loop_
_entity.id
_entity.type
_entity.pdbx_description
1 polymer ?
#
loop_
_entity_poly.entity_id
_entity_poly.type
_entity_poly.pdbx_seq_one_letter_code
_entity_poly.pdbx_strand_id
1 'polypeptide(L)'
;ARNADTLEDDWPINPTEGYGPLYVDAVVSNPPYSLKWDPSHKDGDPRYSSYGMAPKSKADYAFLLHDLYHMKPDGIMSIVLPHGVLFRGGEEGTIRKNLIEKNKIDAIIGLPANIFFGTSIPTIIMILKQNRENDDILIVDASKGFEKVGKNNKLRASDIRKIIDTVVYRESIEKYSTVVSKDEIRKNEYNLNIPRYVDSSEEPEHWDIYSLMYGGIPKQELHEFEEYWAAFTNLREELFVEDDSPYVSTTNDNLKDIIYQNKSVQKYLEDYESSMSKLNNEFQDVLLEYPDDIVHSEEVITQKIFEAFKEIPVV
;
A
#
# COMPACT_ATOMS: atom_id res chain seq x y z
N ALA A 1 -12.77 -11.85 26.48
CA ALA A 1 -13.58 -10.83 25.78
C ALA A 1 -14.37 -10.05 26.83
N ARG A 2 -14.45 -8.73 26.68
CA ARG A 2 -15.21 -7.81 27.54
C ARG A 2 -16.26 -7.12 26.67
N ASN A 3 -17.47 -6.99 27.19
CA ASN A 3 -18.55 -6.25 26.57
C ASN A 3 -18.73 -4.94 27.34
N ALA A 4 -18.26 -3.83 26.78
CA ALA A 4 -18.22 -2.51 27.42
C ALA A 4 -18.18 -1.40 26.38
N ASP A 5 -18.48 -0.17 26.78
CA ASP A 5 -18.25 1.02 25.95
C ASP A 5 -16.78 1.45 26.07
N THR A 6 -16.02 1.25 25.01
CA THR A 6 -14.59 1.53 24.95
C THR A 6 -14.26 3.01 25.25
N LEU A 7 -15.12 3.94 24.90
CA LEU A 7 -14.88 5.38 25.05
C LEU A 7 -15.34 5.95 26.40
N GLU A 8 -16.10 5.18 27.16
CA GLU A 8 -16.53 5.53 28.51
C GLU A 8 -15.48 5.10 29.57
N ASP A 9 -15.88 5.03 30.85
CA ASP A 9 -14.95 4.71 31.96
C ASP A 9 -14.56 3.24 32.05
N ASP A 10 -15.16 2.39 31.19
CA ASP A 10 -14.99 0.94 31.24
C ASP A 10 -13.86 0.42 30.34
N TRP A 11 -12.72 1.01 30.45
CA TRP A 11 -11.50 0.63 29.73
C TRP A 11 -10.81 -0.63 30.34
N PRO A 12 -9.94 -1.31 29.57
CA PRO A 12 -9.24 -2.48 30.08
C PRO A 12 -8.28 -2.11 31.21
N ILE A 13 -8.40 -2.81 32.32
CA ILE A 13 -7.53 -2.67 33.49
C ILE A 13 -6.73 -3.95 33.72
N ASN A 14 -5.54 -3.80 34.30
CA ASN A 14 -4.71 -4.92 34.71
C ASN A 14 -5.02 -5.29 36.18
N PRO A 15 -5.72 -6.42 36.47
CA PRO A 15 -6.09 -6.79 37.81
C PRO A 15 -4.91 -7.23 38.66
N THR A 16 -3.77 -7.59 38.06
CA THR A 16 -2.59 -8.09 38.76
C THR A 16 -1.63 -6.97 39.16
N GLU A 17 -1.74 -5.77 38.57
CA GLU A 17 -0.86 -4.62 38.79
C GLU A 17 -1.63 -3.43 39.41
N GLY A 18 -2.43 -3.67 40.42
CA GLY A 18 -3.10 -2.61 41.19
C GLY A 18 -4.27 -1.94 40.45
N TYR A 19 -4.91 -2.63 39.53
CA TYR A 19 -6.05 -2.13 38.76
C TYR A 19 -5.77 -0.90 37.90
N GLY A 20 -4.50 -0.68 37.53
CA GLY A 20 -4.10 0.32 36.55
C GLY A 20 -4.51 -0.06 35.12
N PRO A 21 -4.29 0.84 34.13
CA PRO A 21 -4.56 0.54 32.73
C PRO A 21 -3.81 -0.70 32.27
N LEU A 22 -4.46 -1.55 31.47
CA LEU A 22 -3.79 -2.66 30.78
C LEU A 22 -2.97 -2.11 29.61
N TYR A 23 -1.69 -2.43 29.58
CA TYR A 23 -0.81 -2.09 28.45
C TYR A 23 -0.44 -3.33 27.65
N VAL A 24 -0.45 -3.21 26.32
CA VAL A 24 -0.21 -4.30 25.38
C VAL A 24 0.92 -3.98 24.40
N ASP A 25 1.53 -5.04 23.85
CA ASP A 25 2.65 -4.90 22.89
C ASP A 25 2.16 -4.56 21.49
N ALA A 26 0.98 -5.05 21.13
CA ALA A 26 0.39 -4.82 19.81
C ALA A 26 -1.12 -4.54 19.91
N VAL A 27 -1.58 -3.60 19.07
CA VAL A 27 -3.00 -3.28 18.90
C VAL A 27 -3.37 -3.42 17.43
N VAL A 28 -4.44 -4.18 17.16
CA VAL A 28 -5.09 -4.25 15.85
C VAL A 28 -6.54 -3.83 16.03
N SER A 29 -6.94 -2.73 15.37
CA SER A 29 -8.24 -2.09 15.62
C SER A 29 -8.97 -1.77 14.32
N ASN A 30 -10.26 -2.04 14.29
CA ASN A 30 -11.18 -1.60 13.23
C ASN A 30 -12.45 -1.05 13.89
N PRO A 31 -12.40 0.20 14.39
CA PRO A 31 -13.51 0.82 15.10
C PRO A 31 -14.65 1.19 14.14
N PRO A 32 -15.87 1.44 14.67
CA PRO A 32 -16.98 1.95 13.87
C PRO A 32 -16.67 3.35 13.34
N TYR A 33 -16.78 3.55 12.01
CA TYR A 33 -16.40 4.80 11.36
C TYR A 33 -17.41 5.92 11.63
N SER A 34 -16.88 7.11 11.93
CA SER A 34 -17.67 8.33 12.13
C SER A 34 -18.83 8.19 13.13
N LEU A 35 -18.63 7.36 14.15
CA LEU A 35 -19.58 7.20 15.24
C LEU A 35 -19.72 8.52 16.04
N LYS A 36 -20.94 8.90 16.39
CA LYS A 36 -21.17 9.98 17.35
C LYS A 36 -20.86 9.48 18.76
N TRP A 37 -20.20 10.31 19.56
CA TRP A 37 -19.84 10.01 20.94
C TRP A 37 -20.02 11.24 21.84
N ASP A 38 -19.89 11.08 23.15
CA ASP A 38 -19.97 12.19 24.09
C ASP A 38 -18.59 12.52 24.69
N PRO A 39 -17.94 13.64 24.27
CA PRO A 39 -16.68 14.09 24.82
C PRO A 39 -16.83 14.85 26.17
N SER A 40 -18.05 15.05 26.65
CA SER A 40 -18.30 15.82 27.88
C SER A 40 -17.61 15.19 29.08
N HIS A 41 -17.03 16.03 29.93
CA HIS A 41 -16.32 15.63 31.15
C HIS A 41 -15.05 14.77 30.95
N LYS A 42 -14.52 14.72 29.74
CA LYS A 42 -13.29 13.94 29.40
C LYS A 42 -12.03 14.82 29.27
N ASP A 43 -12.09 16.11 29.60
CA ASP A 43 -10.94 17.03 29.50
C ASP A 43 -9.73 16.60 30.33
N GLY A 44 -9.95 15.93 31.46
CA GLY A 44 -8.94 15.36 32.32
C GLY A 44 -8.56 13.90 32.04
N ASP A 45 -9.19 13.28 31.04
CA ASP A 45 -8.94 11.88 30.69
C ASP A 45 -7.53 11.75 30.08
N PRO A 46 -6.64 10.90 30.67
CA PRO A 46 -5.26 10.77 30.21
C PRO A 46 -5.12 10.28 28.78
N ARG A 47 -6.14 9.62 28.23
CA ARG A 47 -6.16 9.17 26.82
C ARG A 47 -6.12 10.35 25.85
N TYR A 48 -6.78 11.48 26.20
CA TYR A 48 -7.01 12.62 25.30
C TYR A 48 -6.19 13.86 25.65
N SER A 49 -5.88 14.05 26.94
CA SER A 49 -5.28 15.29 27.47
C SER A 49 -4.03 15.76 26.74
N SER A 50 -3.21 14.83 26.24
CA SER A 50 -1.95 15.13 25.53
C SER A 50 -2.09 15.43 24.04
N TYR A 51 -3.24 15.12 23.43
CA TYR A 51 -3.44 15.19 21.98
C TYR A 51 -4.58 16.11 21.57
N GLY A 52 -5.60 16.22 22.40
CA GLY A 52 -6.85 16.94 22.15
C GLY A 52 -8.05 16.01 22.09
N MET A 53 -9.24 16.62 22.12
CA MET A 53 -10.50 15.92 22.14
C MET A 53 -11.05 15.75 20.72
N ALA A 54 -11.48 14.55 20.36
CA ALA A 54 -12.13 14.29 19.08
C ALA A 54 -13.53 15.00 19.05
N PRO A 55 -14.00 15.43 17.86
CA PRO A 55 -15.29 16.09 17.74
C PRO A 55 -16.44 15.14 18.12
N LYS A 56 -17.49 15.68 18.77
CA LYS A 56 -18.69 14.92 19.16
C LYS A 56 -19.34 14.16 18.00
N SER A 57 -19.19 14.67 16.80
CA SER A 57 -19.80 14.07 15.60
C SER A 57 -19.06 12.87 15.06
N LYS A 58 -17.78 12.64 15.47
CA LYS A 58 -16.89 11.61 14.91
C LYS A 58 -15.88 11.15 15.93
N ALA A 59 -16.03 9.93 16.40
CA ALA A 59 -15.14 9.29 17.38
C ALA A 59 -13.87 8.67 16.79
N ASP A 60 -13.62 8.85 15.47
CA ASP A 60 -12.50 8.19 14.79
C ASP A 60 -11.18 8.35 15.55
N TYR A 61 -10.81 9.58 15.90
CA TYR A 61 -9.62 9.85 16.70
C TYR A 61 -9.78 9.51 18.19
N ALA A 62 -10.99 9.44 18.73
CA ALA A 62 -11.17 9.01 20.12
C ALA A 62 -10.78 7.54 20.29
N PHE A 63 -11.17 6.68 19.36
CA PHE A 63 -10.74 5.28 19.32
C PHE A 63 -9.23 5.16 19.12
N LEU A 64 -8.65 5.93 18.19
CA LEU A 64 -7.20 5.93 17.97
C LEU A 64 -6.44 6.29 19.25
N LEU A 65 -6.86 7.35 19.94
CA LEU A 65 -6.19 7.82 21.17
C LEU A 65 -6.39 6.85 22.34
N HIS A 66 -7.56 6.19 22.42
CA HIS A 66 -7.80 5.12 23.38
C HIS A 66 -6.80 3.96 23.16
N ASP A 67 -6.71 3.47 21.93
CA ASP A 67 -5.82 2.38 21.56
C ASP A 67 -4.35 2.74 21.81
N LEU A 68 -3.94 3.95 21.43
CA LEU A 68 -2.60 4.47 21.63
C LEU A 68 -2.24 4.56 23.12
N TYR A 69 -3.18 4.93 23.98
CA TYR A 69 -2.98 5.01 25.42
C TYR A 69 -2.66 3.65 26.04
N HIS A 70 -3.27 2.60 25.57
CA HIS A 70 -3.07 1.23 26.04
C HIS A 70 -1.85 0.53 25.45
N MET A 71 -1.04 1.22 24.66
CA MET A 71 0.15 0.65 24.04
C MET A 71 1.39 0.83 24.92
N LYS A 72 2.18 -0.24 25.09
CA LYS A 72 3.49 -0.17 25.76
C LYS A 72 4.46 0.75 25.02
N PRO A 73 5.56 1.19 25.66
CA PRO A 73 6.57 2.06 25.04
C PRO A 73 7.11 1.53 23.70
N ASP A 74 7.35 0.24 23.58
CA ASP A 74 7.85 -0.40 22.36
C ASP A 74 6.74 -1.04 21.51
N GLY A 75 5.48 -0.71 21.84
CA GLY A 75 4.31 -1.25 21.18
C GLY A 75 4.08 -0.68 19.78
N ILE A 76 3.37 -1.46 18.97
CA ILE A 76 2.92 -1.11 17.63
C ILE A 76 1.40 -1.20 17.53
N MET A 77 0.79 -0.29 16.81
CA MET A 77 -0.64 -0.28 16.53
C MET A 77 -0.91 -0.19 15.03
N SER A 78 -1.89 -0.96 14.59
CA SER A 78 -2.49 -0.87 13.25
C SER A 78 -3.98 -0.62 13.41
N ILE A 79 -4.46 0.53 12.92
CA ILE A 79 -5.87 0.92 13.00
C ILE A 79 -6.43 1.27 11.63
N VAL A 80 -7.63 0.75 11.34
CA VAL A 80 -8.36 1.07 10.10
C VAL A 80 -9.27 2.28 10.36
N LEU A 81 -9.14 3.31 9.53
CA LEU A 81 -9.88 4.56 9.67
C LEU A 81 -10.43 5.04 8.31
N PRO A 82 -11.48 5.89 8.31
CA PRO A 82 -11.93 6.52 7.08
C PRO A 82 -10.87 7.53 6.58
N HIS A 83 -10.65 7.57 5.28
CA HIS A 83 -9.65 8.43 4.64
C HIS A 83 -9.70 9.90 5.08
N GLY A 84 -10.88 10.41 5.40
CA GLY A 84 -11.08 11.79 5.83
C GLY A 84 -10.28 12.23 7.07
N VAL A 85 -9.86 11.31 7.95
CA VAL A 85 -9.03 11.64 9.13
C VAL A 85 -7.69 12.28 8.75
N LEU A 86 -7.21 12.05 7.53
CA LEU A 86 -5.94 12.55 7.04
C LEU A 86 -5.93 14.08 6.78
N PHE A 87 -7.10 14.69 6.53
CA PHE A 87 -7.13 16.09 6.06
C PHE A 87 -8.24 16.96 6.68
N ARG A 88 -9.19 16.38 7.42
CA ARG A 88 -10.21 17.23 8.10
C ARG A 88 -9.53 18.17 9.09
N GLY A 89 -10.06 19.40 9.17
CA GLY A 89 -9.58 20.45 10.08
C GLY A 89 -10.20 20.36 11.48
N GLY A 90 -10.18 21.49 12.22
CA GLY A 90 -10.75 21.60 13.55
C GLY A 90 -10.05 20.72 14.57
N GLU A 91 -10.82 20.06 15.44
CA GLU A 91 -10.33 19.19 16.50
C GLU A 91 -9.52 18.01 15.93
N GLU A 92 -9.96 17.39 14.82
CA GLU A 92 -9.24 16.32 14.16
C GLU A 92 -7.88 16.80 13.63
N GLY A 93 -7.81 18.01 13.07
CA GLY A 93 -6.55 18.63 12.64
C GLY A 93 -5.57 18.87 13.80
N THR A 94 -6.09 19.29 14.96
CA THR A 94 -5.28 19.50 16.17
C THR A 94 -4.69 18.19 16.70
N ILE A 95 -5.50 17.13 16.77
CA ILE A 95 -5.04 15.81 17.21
C ILE A 95 -3.98 15.27 16.25
N ARG A 96 -4.24 15.35 14.94
CA ARG A 96 -3.30 14.91 13.89
C ARG A 96 -1.96 15.63 14.00
N LYS A 97 -1.96 16.96 14.15
CA LYS A 97 -0.76 17.76 14.40
C LYS A 97 0.00 17.25 15.63
N ASN A 98 -0.68 17.05 16.75
CA ASN A 98 -0.06 16.59 17.99
C ASN A 98 0.53 15.17 17.86
N LEU A 99 -0.13 14.26 17.13
CA LEU A 99 0.39 12.92 16.84
C LEU A 99 1.68 12.99 16.01
N ILE A 100 1.72 13.86 15.00
CA ILE A 100 2.90 14.06 14.14
C ILE A 100 4.05 14.69 14.95
N GLU A 101 3.78 15.77 15.69
CA GLU A 101 4.82 16.46 16.49
C GLU A 101 5.40 15.55 17.56
N LYS A 102 4.59 14.71 18.18
CA LYS A 102 5.02 13.71 19.17
C LYS A 102 5.58 12.43 18.54
N ASN A 103 5.77 12.41 17.23
CA ASN A 103 6.38 11.31 16.48
C ASN A 103 5.67 9.95 16.64
N LYS A 104 4.34 9.93 16.59
CA LYS A 104 3.56 8.70 16.82
C LYS A 104 3.16 7.96 15.53
N ILE A 105 2.95 8.68 14.43
CA ILE A 105 2.52 8.08 13.15
C ILE A 105 3.76 7.55 12.42
N ASP A 106 3.78 6.25 12.14
CA ASP A 106 4.88 5.58 11.44
C ASP A 106 4.62 5.42 9.93
N ALA A 107 3.42 4.92 9.60
CA ALA A 107 3.03 4.76 8.20
C ALA A 107 1.52 4.98 8.00
N ILE A 108 1.15 5.36 6.78
CA ILE A 108 -0.23 5.51 6.30
C ILE A 108 -0.36 4.73 5.00
N ILE A 109 -1.34 3.83 4.93
CA ILE A 109 -1.59 2.99 3.77
C ILE A 109 -3.01 3.25 3.28
N GLY A 110 -3.15 3.80 2.08
CA GLY A 110 -4.43 3.96 1.40
C GLY A 110 -4.92 2.64 0.83
N LEU A 111 -6.12 2.22 1.18
CA LEU A 111 -6.73 0.99 0.70
C LEU A 111 -7.70 1.25 -0.46
N PRO A 112 -7.98 0.24 -1.30
CA PRO A 112 -9.00 0.34 -2.34
C PRO A 112 -10.37 0.69 -1.76
N ALA A 113 -11.15 1.47 -2.48
CA ALA A 113 -12.57 1.66 -2.17
C ALA A 113 -13.33 0.33 -2.24
N ASN A 114 -14.49 0.25 -1.62
CA ASN A 114 -15.33 -0.97 -1.62
C ASN A 114 -14.64 -2.24 -1.08
N ILE A 115 -13.62 -2.11 -0.22
CA ILE A 115 -12.94 -3.26 0.39
C ILE A 115 -13.73 -3.82 1.58
N PHE A 116 -14.52 -3.00 2.26
CA PHE A 116 -15.35 -3.41 3.40
C PHE A 116 -16.82 -3.54 3.02
N PHE A 117 -17.50 -4.50 3.63
CA PHE A 117 -18.94 -4.67 3.45
C PHE A 117 -19.72 -3.45 3.99
N GLY A 118 -20.72 -3.04 3.23
CA GLY A 118 -21.65 -1.96 3.64
C GLY A 118 -21.12 -0.54 3.47
N THR A 119 -19.94 -0.32 2.95
CA THR A 119 -19.41 1.02 2.66
C THR A 119 -18.58 1.03 1.38
N SER A 120 -18.75 2.09 0.59
CA SER A 120 -17.92 2.39 -0.58
C SER A 120 -16.80 3.41 -0.27
N ILE A 121 -16.72 3.87 0.98
CA ILE A 121 -15.78 4.92 1.36
C ILE A 121 -14.35 4.36 1.34
N PRO A 122 -13.39 5.06 0.72
CA PRO A 122 -11.99 4.70 0.84
C PRO A 122 -11.55 4.76 2.31
N THR A 123 -10.79 3.75 2.72
CA THR A 123 -10.24 3.64 4.07
C THR A 123 -8.73 3.64 4.03
N ILE A 124 -8.13 3.85 5.18
CA ILE A 124 -6.69 3.76 5.37
C ILE A 124 -6.37 2.80 6.51
N ILE A 125 -5.16 2.25 6.49
CA ILE A 125 -4.52 1.72 7.67
C ILE A 125 -3.51 2.76 8.16
N MET A 126 -3.58 3.12 9.44
CA MET A 126 -2.57 3.97 10.08
C MET A 126 -1.76 3.12 11.05
N ILE A 127 -0.45 3.12 10.89
CA ILE A 127 0.49 2.42 11.79
C ILE A 127 1.08 3.45 12.74
N LEU A 128 0.95 3.19 14.03
CA LEU A 128 1.49 4.03 15.09
C LEU A 128 2.46 3.24 15.97
N LYS A 129 3.47 3.94 16.49
CA LYS A 129 4.43 3.42 17.48
C LYS A 129 4.60 4.43 18.60
N GLN A 130 4.79 3.95 19.84
CA GLN A 130 5.02 4.84 20.97
C GLN A 130 6.40 5.51 20.91
N ASN A 131 7.44 4.74 20.64
CA ASN A 131 8.81 5.22 20.44
C ASN A 131 9.27 4.94 19.01
N ARG A 132 9.86 5.97 18.38
CA ARG A 132 10.40 5.87 17.03
C ARG A 132 11.76 6.58 16.99
N GLU A 133 12.70 5.98 16.28
CA GLU A 133 14.03 6.56 16.07
C GLU A 133 14.02 7.63 14.97
N ASN A 134 13.27 7.41 13.91
CA ASN A 134 13.06 8.34 12.80
C ASN A 134 11.80 9.19 13.02
N ASP A 135 11.72 10.33 12.36
CA ASP A 135 10.60 11.27 12.48
C ASP A 135 9.84 11.51 11.16
N ASP A 136 10.24 10.81 10.10
CA ASP A 136 9.53 10.77 8.83
C ASP A 136 8.26 9.87 8.89
N ILE A 137 7.37 9.98 7.93
CA ILE A 137 6.19 9.13 7.78
C ILE A 137 6.22 8.48 6.41
N LEU A 138 6.05 7.14 6.38
CA LEU A 138 5.85 6.44 5.13
C LEU A 138 4.39 6.57 4.68
N ILE A 139 4.18 7.04 3.46
CA ILE A 139 2.85 7.16 2.83
C ILE A 139 2.78 6.20 1.65
N VAL A 140 1.82 5.30 1.67
CA VAL A 140 1.61 4.26 0.65
C VAL A 140 0.24 4.42 0.01
N ASP A 141 0.18 4.45 -1.31
CA ASP A 141 -1.07 4.37 -2.06
C ASP A 141 -1.27 2.95 -2.62
N ALA A 142 -1.94 2.09 -1.85
CA ALA A 142 -2.31 0.76 -2.29
C ALA A 142 -3.73 0.70 -2.90
N SER A 143 -4.32 1.85 -3.23
CA SER A 143 -5.72 1.94 -3.69
C SER A 143 -6.00 1.25 -5.02
N LYS A 144 -4.97 1.00 -5.83
CA LYS A 144 -5.07 0.38 -7.16
C LYS A 144 -4.81 -1.13 -7.16
N GLY A 145 -4.22 -1.68 -6.09
CA GLY A 145 -3.90 -3.11 -5.96
C GLY A 145 -5.10 -3.91 -5.43
N PHE A 146 -5.90 -4.53 -6.32
CA PHE A 146 -7.01 -5.38 -5.92
C PHE A 146 -7.52 -6.26 -7.07
N GLU A 147 -8.28 -7.29 -6.73
CA GLU A 147 -9.16 -8.02 -7.63
C GLU A 147 -10.63 -7.64 -7.38
N LYS A 148 -11.45 -7.64 -8.41
CA LYS A 148 -12.87 -7.35 -8.28
C LYS A 148 -13.66 -8.63 -8.03
N VAL A 149 -14.34 -8.71 -6.88
CA VAL A 149 -15.19 -9.84 -6.50
C VAL A 149 -16.63 -9.37 -6.36
N GLY A 150 -17.40 -9.52 -7.41
CA GLY A 150 -18.78 -9.01 -7.46
C GLY A 150 -18.82 -7.48 -7.36
N LYS A 151 -19.44 -6.96 -6.30
CA LYS A 151 -19.54 -5.51 -6.04
C LYS A 151 -18.38 -4.96 -5.19
N ASN A 152 -17.59 -5.84 -4.59
CA ASN A 152 -16.51 -5.48 -3.68
C ASN A 152 -15.14 -5.64 -4.34
N ASN A 153 -14.17 -4.94 -3.79
CA ASN A 153 -12.76 -5.12 -4.11
C ASN A 153 -12.12 -5.99 -3.02
N LYS A 154 -11.14 -6.80 -3.39
CA LYS A 154 -10.41 -7.68 -2.48
C LYS A 154 -8.93 -7.58 -2.75
N LEU A 155 -8.11 -7.43 -1.71
CA LEU A 155 -6.66 -7.51 -1.85
C LEU A 155 -6.25 -8.95 -2.16
N ARG A 156 -5.42 -9.12 -3.17
CA ARG A 156 -4.75 -10.39 -3.47
C ARG A 156 -3.60 -10.62 -2.48
N ALA A 157 -3.11 -11.84 -2.39
CA ALA A 157 -1.94 -12.13 -1.56
C ALA A 157 -0.72 -11.29 -1.97
N SER A 158 -0.51 -11.08 -3.28
CA SER A 158 0.54 -10.21 -3.81
C SER A 158 0.39 -8.74 -3.40
N ASP A 159 -0.84 -8.22 -3.37
CA ASP A 159 -1.11 -6.84 -2.94
C ASP A 159 -0.78 -6.66 -1.44
N ILE A 160 -1.19 -7.64 -0.63
CA ILE A 160 -0.89 -7.66 0.81
C ILE A 160 0.63 -7.76 1.03
N ARG A 161 1.32 -8.65 0.31
CA ARG A 161 2.77 -8.81 0.41
C ARG A 161 3.50 -7.52 0.03
N LYS A 162 3.13 -6.89 -1.08
CA LYS A 162 3.70 -5.61 -1.50
C LYS A 162 3.54 -4.53 -0.43
N ILE A 163 2.36 -4.43 0.19
CA ILE A 163 2.12 -3.48 1.29
C ILE A 163 3.07 -3.79 2.46
N ILE A 164 3.16 -5.05 2.88
CA ILE A 164 4.00 -5.47 4.02
C ILE A 164 5.46 -5.15 3.75
N ASP A 165 6.01 -5.56 2.60
CA ASP A 165 7.41 -5.34 2.24
C ASP A 165 7.73 -3.84 2.18
N THR A 166 6.87 -3.04 1.54
CA THR A 166 7.02 -1.58 1.49
C THR A 166 7.07 -0.96 2.89
N VAL A 167 6.24 -1.43 3.82
CA VAL A 167 6.21 -0.92 5.20
C VAL A 167 7.42 -1.38 5.99
N VAL A 168 7.81 -2.65 5.87
CA VAL A 168 8.96 -3.23 6.61
C VAL A 168 10.27 -2.60 6.17
N TYR A 169 10.48 -2.49 4.86
CA TYR A 169 11.72 -1.92 4.30
C TYR A 169 11.68 -0.39 4.15
N ARG A 170 10.53 0.24 4.39
CA ARG A 170 10.29 1.71 4.27
C ARG A 170 10.74 2.26 2.91
N GLU A 171 10.34 1.58 1.85
CA GLU A 171 10.76 1.92 0.49
C GLU A 171 9.92 3.04 -0.13
N SER A 172 10.59 3.98 -0.81
CA SER A 172 9.94 4.91 -1.73
C SER A 172 9.89 4.27 -3.11
N ILE A 173 8.69 3.98 -3.58
CA ILE A 173 8.42 3.34 -4.87
C ILE A 173 7.60 4.32 -5.71
N GLU A 174 8.04 4.60 -6.91
CA GLU A 174 7.37 5.53 -7.84
C GLU A 174 5.88 5.16 -8.01
N LYS A 175 4.99 6.15 -7.97
CA LYS A 175 3.53 6.01 -8.09
C LYS A 175 2.87 5.12 -7.03
N TYR A 176 3.62 4.70 -5.98
CA TYR A 176 3.11 3.78 -4.96
C TYR A 176 3.40 4.22 -3.52
N SER A 177 4.62 4.64 -3.19
CA SER A 177 4.96 5.01 -1.82
C SER A 177 6.05 6.08 -1.76
N THR A 178 6.03 6.87 -0.69
CA THR A 178 7.03 7.91 -0.42
C THR A 178 7.30 8.02 1.08
N VAL A 179 8.57 8.12 1.47
CA VAL A 179 8.99 8.48 2.82
C VAL A 179 9.03 10.00 2.91
N VAL A 180 8.16 10.59 3.71
CA VAL A 180 7.94 12.04 3.80
C VAL A 180 8.52 12.58 5.08
N SER A 181 9.37 13.60 4.99
CA SER A 181 9.94 14.25 6.17
C SER A 181 8.89 15.04 6.96
N LYS A 182 9.10 15.14 8.28
CA LYS A 182 8.23 15.95 9.15
C LYS A 182 8.15 17.41 8.72
N ASP A 183 9.25 17.96 8.19
CA ASP A 183 9.28 19.34 7.73
C ASP A 183 8.42 19.58 6.49
N GLU A 184 8.35 18.62 5.61
CA GLU A 184 7.44 18.66 4.45
C GLU A 184 5.98 18.57 4.90
N ILE A 185 5.68 17.69 5.86
CA ILE A 185 4.33 17.58 6.44
C ILE A 185 3.91 18.88 7.13
N ARG A 186 4.83 19.55 7.84
CA ARG A 186 4.58 20.88 8.44
C ARG A 186 4.29 21.93 7.39
N LYS A 187 5.04 21.97 6.27
CA LYS A 187 4.80 22.88 5.13
C LYS A 187 3.42 22.64 4.50
N ASN A 188 2.95 21.41 4.52
CA ASN A 188 1.61 21.01 4.08
C ASN A 188 0.52 21.15 5.16
N GLU A 189 0.77 21.95 6.22
CA GLU A 189 -0.17 22.23 7.31
C GLU A 189 -0.70 20.97 8.00
N TYR A 190 0.16 19.95 8.14
CA TYR A 190 -0.16 18.64 8.72
C TYR A 190 -1.28 17.89 7.98
N ASN A 191 -1.51 18.22 6.72
CA ASN A 191 -2.43 17.51 5.86
C ASN A 191 -1.71 16.26 5.32
N LEU A 192 -2.24 15.08 5.63
CA LEU A 192 -1.67 13.78 5.25
C LEU A 192 -2.42 13.13 4.07
N ASN A 193 -3.19 13.91 3.30
CA ASN A 193 -3.89 13.39 2.13
C ASN A 193 -2.91 12.76 1.14
N ILE A 194 -3.06 11.47 0.87
CA ILE A 194 -2.11 10.63 0.13
C ILE A 194 -1.70 11.23 -1.23
N PRO A 195 -2.62 11.73 -2.10
CA PRO A 195 -2.25 12.32 -3.39
C PRO A 195 -1.35 13.56 -3.33
N ARG A 196 -1.13 14.12 -2.15
CA ARG A 196 -0.15 15.22 -1.98
C ARG A 196 1.30 14.75 -1.99
N TYR A 197 1.53 13.46 -1.72
CA TYR A 197 2.85 12.87 -1.50
C TYR A 197 3.14 11.73 -2.46
N VAL A 198 2.11 11.03 -2.90
CA VAL A 198 2.20 9.93 -3.87
C VAL A 198 1.29 10.26 -5.03
N ASP A 199 1.87 10.63 -6.16
CA ASP A 199 1.12 10.83 -7.39
C ASP A 199 0.98 9.48 -8.11
N SER A 200 -0.10 8.80 -7.81
CA SER A 200 -0.48 7.55 -8.45
C SER A 200 -1.34 7.73 -9.71
N SER A 201 -1.49 8.98 -10.20
CA SER A 201 -2.22 9.25 -11.44
C SER A 201 -1.55 8.54 -12.63
N GLU A 202 -2.36 8.07 -13.54
CA GLU A 202 -1.86 7.66 -14.85
C GLU A 202 -1.41 8.91 -15.58
N GLU A 203 -0.32 8.81 -16.32
CA GLU A 203 0.08 9.91 -17.18
C GLU A 203 -1.06 10.23 -18.16
N PRO A 204 -1.35 11.51 -18.41
CA PRO A 204 -2.39 11.85 -19.36
C PRO A 204 -2.05 11.19 -20.70
N GLU A 205 -2.99 10.44 -21.28
CA GLU A 205 -2.83 9.92 -22.63
C GLU A 205 -2.53 11.10 -23.58
N HIS A 206 -1.39 11.07 -24.22
CA HIS A 206 -1.03 12.03 -25.25
C HIS A 206 -1.64 11.58 -26.58
N TRP A 207 -2.76 12.21 -26.94
CA TRP A 207 -3.41 11.95 -28.21
C TRP A 207 -2.67 12.71 -29.33
N ASP A 208 -1.93 11.99 -30.16
CA ASP A 208 -1.36 12.57 -31.37
C ASP A 208 -2.45 12.71 -32.45
N ILE A 209 -2.92 13.94 -32.67
CA ILE A 209 -4.01 14.23 -33.59
C ILE A 209 -3.64 13.86 -35.04
N TYR A 210 -2.37 14.00 -35.41
CA TYR A 210 -1.92 13.65 -36.75
C TYR A 210 -1.99 12.13 -36.95
N SER A 211 -1.50 11.35 -36.01
CA SER A 211 -1.58 9.90 -36.02
C SER A 211 -3.03 9.41 -36.11
N LEU A 212 -3.95 10.01 -35.37
CA LEU A 212 -5.39 9.68 -35.43
C LEU A 212 -6.03 9.99 -36.77
N MET A 213 -5.61 11.07 -37.45
CA MET A 213 -6.19 11.48 -38.73
C MET A 213 -5.56 10.80 -39.95
N TYR A 214 -4.28 10.53 -39.91
CA TYR A 214 -3.50 10.08 -41.05
C TYR A 214 -2.85 8.72 -40.88
N GLY A 215 -2.94 8.14 -39.68
CA GLY A 215 -2.29 6.87 -39.32
C GLY A 215 -0.82 7.05 -38.92
N GLY A 216 -0.19 5.93 -38.58
CA GLY A 216 1.16 5.87 -38.04
C GLY A 216 1.16 5.91 -36.50
N ILE A 217 2.22 5.42 -35.89
CA ILE A 217 2.46 5.40 -34.45
C ILE A 217 3.61 6.36 -34.17
N PRO A 218 3.46 7.35 -33.26
CA PRO A 218 4.56 8.23 -32.90
C PRO A 218 5.77 7.44 -32.39
N LYS A 219 6.97 7.73 -32.91
CA LYS A 219 8.21 7.07 -32.45
C LYS A 219 8.43 7.22 -30.95
N GLN A 220 7.94 8.33 -30.37
CA GLN A 220 8.04 8.58 -28.94
C GLN A 220 7.28 7.55 -28.10
N GLU A 221 6.15 7.05 -28.57
CA GLU A 221 5.37 6.02 -27.86
C GLU A 221 6.11 4.68 -27.79
N LEU A 222 7.01 4.40 -28.75
CA LEU A 222 7.81 3.19 -28.72
C LEU A 222 8.90 3.19 -27.63
N HIS A 223 9.25 4.37 -27.08
CA HIS A 223 10.21 4.47 -25.97
C HIS A 223 9.67 3.88 -24.67
N GLU A 224 8.35 3.82 -24.51
CA GLU A 224 7.72 3.16 -23.33
C GLU A 224 8.01 1.65 -23.28
N PHE A 225 8.45 1.06 -24.38
CA PHE A 225 8.73 -0.36 -24.53
C PHE A 225 10.23 -0.68 -24.63
N GLU A 226 11.12 0.24 -24.24
CA GLU A 226 12.57 0.05 -24.35
C GLU A 226 13.09 -1.24 -23.68
N GLU A 227 12.51 -1.61 -22.52
CA GLU A 227 12.88 -2.84 -21.83
C GLU A 227 12.55 -4.08 -22.68
N TYR A 228 11.44 -4.07 -23.39
CA TYR A 228 11.05 -5.15 -24.29
C TYR A 228 11.92 -5.20 -25.54
N TRP A 229 12.29 -4.04 -26.10
CA TRP A 229 13.21 -3.99 -27.25
C TRP A 229 14.59 -4.49 -26.88
N ALA A 230 15.05 -4.20 -25.66
CA ALA A 230 16.31 -4.72 -25.14
C ALA A 230 16.28 -6.23 -24.88
N ALA A 231 15.14 -6.75 -24.41
CA ALA A 231 14.96 -8.17 -24.08
C ALA A 231 14.76 -9.05 -25.33
N PHE A 232 14.01 -8.56 -26.32
CA PHE A 232 13.60 -9.34 -27.48
C PHE A 232 14.28 -8.85 -28.76
N THR A 233 15.37 -9.51 -29.12
CA THR A 233 16.19 -9.13 -30.28
C THR A 233 15.40 -9.13 -31.59
N ASN A 234 15.54 -8.04 -32.34
CA ASN A 234 14.90 -7.78 -33.64
C ASN A 234 13.35 -7.68 -33.59
N LEU A 235 12.72 -7.74 -32.41
CA LEU A 235 11.27 -7.70 -32.32
C LEU A 235 10.73 -6.36 -32.86
N ARG A 236 11.39 -5.24 -32.52
CA ARG A 236 10.99 -3.91 -32.97
C ARG A 236 11.04 -3.78 -34.49
N GLU A 237 12.09 -4.26 -35.13
CA GLU A 237 12.28 -4.23 -36.58
C GLU A 237 11.32 -5.16 -37.32
N GLU A 238 10.92 -6.28 -36.68
CA GLU A 238 9.92 -7.18 -37.23
C GLU A 238 8.49 -6.60 -37.15
N LEU A 239 8.20 -5.77 -36.13
CA LEU A 239 6.90 -5.19 -35.90
C LEU A 239 6.68 -3.88 -36.68
N PHE A 240 7.72 -3.06 -36.82
CA PHE A 240 7.60 -1.70 -37.33
C PHE A 240 8.53 -1.40 -38.49
N VAL A 241 8.04 -0.59 -39.43
CA VAL A 241 8.84 0.02 -40.49
C VAL A 241 9.12 1.46 -40.08
N GLU A 242 10.41 1.80 -39.99
CA GLU A 242 10.87 3.16 -39.68
C GLU A 242 11.40 3.84 -40.93
N ASP A 243 11.04 5.10 -41.09
CA ASP A 243 11.57 6.02 -42.08
C ASP A 243 12.02 7.34 -41.42
N ASP A 244 12.32 8.38 -42.23
CA ASP A 244 12.70 9.69 -41.70
C ASP A 244 11.54 10.47 -41.05
N SER A 245 10.32 9.92 -41.07
CA SER A 245 9.13 10.49 -40.43
C SER A 245 9.23 10.36 -38.90
N PRO A 246 8.59 11.24 -38.14
CA PRO A 246 8.43 11.06 -36.71
C PRO A 246 7.47 9.90 -36.28
N TYR A 247 6.88 9.23 -37.29
CA TYR A 247 5.97 8.10 -37.10
C TYR A 247 6.54 6.82 -37.68
N VAL A 248 6.08 5.67 -37.15
CA VAL A 248 6.33 4.36 -37.71
C VAL A 248 5.03 3.74 -38.23
N SER A 249 5.13 2.82 -39.17
CA SER A 249 4.02 1.99 -39.57
C SER A 249 4.24 0.54 -39.19
N THR A 250 3.17 -0.23 -39.01
CA THR A 250 3.25 -1.66 -38.74
C THR A 250 3.65 -2.44 -39.99
N THR A 251 4.48 -3.46 -39.82
CA THR A 251 4.88 -4.35 -40.94
C THR A 251 3.72 -5.24 -41.43
N ASN A 252 2.76 -5.53 -40.53
CA ASN A 252 1.62 -6.37 -40.82
C ASN A 252 0.42 -5.98 -39.95
N ASP A 253 -0.79 -6.30 -40.33
CA ASP A 253 -2.01 -6.07 -39.55
C ASP A 253 -2.10 -7.03 -38.34
N ASN A 254 -1.46 -8.20 -38.42
CA ASN A 254 -1.45 -9.19 -37.33
C ASN A 254 -0.12 -9.19 -36.56
N LEU A 255 0.09 -8.18 -35.76
CA LEU A 255 1.29 -8.03 -34.91
C LEU A 255 1.43 -9.16 -33.89
N LYS A 256 0.31 -9.71 -33.43
CA LYS A 256 0.30 -10.80 -32.45
C LYS A 256 1.03 -12.04 -32.96
N ASP A 257 0.81 -12.42 -34.20
CA ASP A 257 1.49 -13.58 -34.79
C ASP A 257 2.99 -13.35 -34.94
N ILE A 258 3.40 -12.14 -35.29
CA ILE A 258 4.83 -11.77 -35.36
C ILE A 258 5.49 -11.91 -33.98
N ILE A 259 4.86 -11.37 -32.94
CA ILE A 259 5.36 -11.47 -31.56
C ILE A 259 5.54 -12.94 -31.15
N TYR A 260 4.53 -13.77 -31.35
CA TYR A 260 4.61 -15.19 -30.98
C TYR A 260 5.57 -16.01 -31.86
N GLN A 261 5.87 -15.59 -33.08
CA GLN A 261 6.82 -16.26 -33.97
C GLN A 261 8.26 -15.79 -33.79
N ASN A 262 8.48 -14.67 -33.12
CA ASN A 262 9.81 -14.16 -32.84
C ASN A 262 10.58 -15.16 -31.95
N LYS A 263 11.80 -15.51 -32.38
CA LYS A 263 12.62 -16.55 -31.71
C LYS A 263 13.01 -16.20 -30.27
N SER A 264 13.26 -14.94 -29.99
CA SER A 264 13.61 -14.50 -28.62
C SER A 264 12.41 -14.54 -27.69
N VAL A 265 11.20 -14.24 -28.20
CA VAL A 265 9.95 -14.39 -27.44
C VAL A 265 9.64 -15.87 -27.17
N GLN A 266 9.82 -16.74 -28.17
CA GLN A 266 9.64 -18.19 -27.98
C GLN A 266 10.60 -18.75 -26.94
N LYS A 267 11.88 -18.36 -27.01
CA LYS A 267 12.86 -18.77 -26.02
C LYS A 267 12.50 -18.28 -24.62
N TYR A 268 12.05 -17.04 -24.50
CA TYR A 268 11.57 -16.48 -23.22
C TYR A 268 10.44 -17.33 -22.63
N LEU A 269 9.45 -17.70 -23.45
CA LEU A 269 8.32 -18.52 -23.00
C LEU A 269 8.78 -19.91 -22.54
N GLU A 270 9.70 -20.53 -23.27
CA GLU A 270 10.30 -21.83 -22.90
C GLU A 270 11.07 -21.75 -21.58
N ASP A 271 11.91 -20.72 -21.41
CA ASP A 271 12.70 -20.49 -20.20
C ASP A 271 11.78 -20.21 -19.00
N TYR A 272 10.72 -19.42 -19.19
CA TYR A 272 9.72 -19.13 -18.18
C TYR A 272 8.97 -20.40 -17.73
N GLU A 273 8.43 -21.18 -18.69
CA GLU A 273 7.73 -22.43 -18.39
C GLU A 273 8.63 -23.46 -17.71
N SER A 274 9.91 -23.54 -18.13
CA SER A 274 10.89 -24.41 -17.49
C SER A 274 11.15 -24.02 -16.04
N SER A 275 11.31 -22.73 -15.77
CA SER A 275 11.52 -22.19 -14.42
C SER A 275 10.29 -22.43 -13.54
N MET A 276 9.10 -22.19 -14.04
CA MET A 276 7.84 -22.46 -13.32
C MET A 276 7.68 -23.95 -12.98
N SER A 277 8.03 -24.84 -13.92
CA SER A 277 7.94 -26.29 -13.70
C SER A 277 8.92 -26.78 -12.62
N LYS A 278 10.13 -26.22 -12.57
CA LYS A 278 11.11 -26.52 -11.52
C LYS A 278 10.63 -26.05 -10.16
N LEU A 279 10.12 -24.82 -10.07
CA LEU A 279 9.62 -24.23 -8.82
C LEU A 279 8.49 -25.05 -8.20
N ASN A 280 7.59 -25.60 -9.01
CA ASN A 280 6.50 -26.45 -8.50
C ASN A 280 7.01 -27.64 -7.70
N ASN A 281 8.08 -28.31 -8.18
CA ASN A 281 8.68 -29.43 -7.46
C ASN A 281 9.43 -28.97 -6.21
N GLU A 282 10.20 -27.89 -6.33
CA GLU A 282 10.96 -27.32 -5.22
C GLU A 282 10.06 -26.81 -4.08
N PHE A 283 8.88 -26.23 -4.39
CA PHE A 283 7.92 -25.83 -3.38
C PHE A 283 7.32 -27.03 -2.63
N GLN A 284 7.02 -28.12 -3.35
CA GLN A 284 6.54 -29.32 -2.70
C GLN A 284 7.61 -29.89 -1.74
N ASP A 285 8.86 -29.92 -2.15
CA ASP A 285 9.97 -30.40 -1.32
C ASP A 285 10.13 -29.54 -0.05
N VAL A 286 10.14 -28.21 -0.18
CA VAL A 286 10.27 -27.28 0.97
C VAL A 286 9.09 -27.44 1.95
N LEU A 287 7.86 -27.52 1.45
CA LEU A 287 6.68 -27.66 2.29
C LEU A 287 6.58 -29.02 2.98
N LEU A 288 7.16 -30.06 2.40
CA LEU A 288 7.22 -31.39 3.02
C LEU A 288 8.39 -31.51 4.02
N GLU A 289 9.48 -30.80 3.80
CA GLU A 289 10.66 -30.80 4.66
C GLU A 289 10.43 -29.97 5.94
N TYR A 290 9.74 -28.82 5.81
CA TYR A 290 9.48 -27.89 6.92
C TYR A 290 7.99 -27.63 7.15
N PRO A 291 7.18 -28.66 7.41
CA PRO A 291 5.71 -28.54 7.49
C PRO A 291 5.23 -27.68 8.67
N ASP A 292 6.03 -27.58 9.72
CA ASP A 292 5.69 -26.88 10.96
C ASP A 292 6.38 -25.51 11.09
N ASP A 293 7.24 -25.14 10.15
CA ASP A 293 7.97 -23.85 10.14
C ASP A 293 7.61 -23.03 8.91
N ILE A 294 6.48 -22.36 8.96
CA ILE A 294 5.94 -21.55 7.86
C ILE A 294 6.87 -20.38 7.52
N VAL A 295 7.52 -19.77 8.52
CA VAL A 295 8.40 -18.61 8.32
C VAL A 295 9.64 -19.01 7.53
N HIS A 296 10.28 -20.11 7.93
CA HIS A 296 11.43 -20.63 7.23
C HIS A 296 11.08 -21.10 5.81
N SER A 297 9.96 -21.77 5.64
CA SER A 297 9.45 -22.18 4.32
C SER A 297 9.21 -20.98 3.41
N GLU A 298 8.66 -19.89 3.92
CA GLU A 298 8.44 -18.65 3.17
C GLU A 298 9.74 -18.03 2.71
N GLU A 299 10.76 -17.93 3.58
CA GLU A 299 12.08 -17.39 3.23
C GLU A 299 12.74 -18.20 2.12
N VAL A 300 12.77 -19.51 2.26
CA VAL A 300 13.37 -20.42 1.27
C VAL A 300 12.64 -20.36 -0.07
N ILE A 301 11.30 -20.37 -0.07
CA ILE A 301 10.49 -20.26 -1.29
C ILE A 301 10.74 -18.93 -1.99
N THR A 302 10.76 -17.82 -1.24
CA THR A 302 11.02 -16.49 -1.79
C THR A 302 12.38 -16.42 -2.49
N GLN A 303 13.42 -16.95 -1.86
CA GLN A 303 14.74 -17.00 -2.46
C GLN A 303 14.79 -17.86 -3.73
N LYS A 304 14.12 -19.01 -3.72
CA LYS A 304 14.04 -19.90 -4.89
C LYS A 304 13.31 -19.25 -6.07
N ILE A 305 12.24 -18.50 -5.82
CA ILE A 305 11.54 -17.73 -6.85
C ILE A 305 12.52 -16.71 -7.46
N PHE A 306 13.18 -15.92 -6.63
CA PHE A 306 14.12 -14.92 -7.10
C PHE A 306 15.25 -15.52 -7.94
N GLU A 307 15.86 -16.64 -7.49
CA GLU A 307 16.91 -17.34 -8.22
C GLU A 307 16.42 -17.93 -9.56
N ALA A 308 15.19 -18.42 -9.62
CA ALA A 308 14.63 -19.03 -10.82
C ALA A 308 14.36 -18.01 -11.95
N PHE A 309 14.08 -16.76 -11.60
CA PHE A 309 13.69 -15.74 -12.57
C PHE A 309 14.74 -14.64 -12.79
N LYS A 310 15.80 -14.56 -11.99
CA LYS A 310 16.81 -13.47 -12.09
C LYS A 310 17.48 -13.33 -13.46
N GLU A 311 17.54 -14.39 -14.24
CA GLU A 311 18.16 -14.42 -15.57
C GLU A 311 17.11 -14.27 -16.70
N ILE A 312 15.82 -14.25 -16.38
CA ILE A 312 14.75 -14.10 -17.36
C ILE A 312 14.44 -12.60 -17.49
N PRO A 313 14.62 -12.00 -18.67
CA PRO A 313 14.38 -10.58 -18.86
C PRO A 313 12.89 -10.23 -18.70
N VAL A 314 12.60 -9.02 -18.23
CA VAL A 314 11.23 -8.45 -18.10
C VAL A 314 10.31 -9.23 -17.13
N VAL A 315 10.87 -9.95 -16.15
CA VAL A 315 10.11 -10.64 -15.08
C VAL A 315 10.26 -9.93 -13.74
#